data_ab973e98d7fb3ebc2ba3d69cd6a5e30a
#
_entry.id   ab973e98d7fb3ebc2ba3d69cd6a5e30a
#
_cell.length_a   1.000
_cell.length_b   1.000
_cell.length_c   1.000
_cell.angle_alpha   90.00
_cell.angle_beta   90.00
_cell.angle_gamma   90.00
#
_symmetry.space_group_name_H-M   'P 1'
#
loop_
_entity.id
_entity.type
_entity.pdbx_description
1 polymer ?
#
loop_
_entity_poly.entity_id
_entity_poly.type
_entity_poly.pdbx_seq_one_letter_code
_entity_poly.pdbx_strand_id
1 'polypeptide(L)'
;MRATVYEVGPRDGLQSIPEFIPSAAKFELISHLYAAGIENIEEVSFAHPKLLPQMADAEEVFTGRGAALVMNRRGYDRAVAANVEKINLVFSACNVFNKKNLGKTRSETIDEYFTFIDDVPRENIRVYISMAFGSPNSRIDHKLVRECVQVAKALGDTVVFADTVGVGNHRDVRAFAKMAYEEDVRPALHLHHKGEEERALSLVRAGLQYGIREFDSSIGGLGGCP
;
A
#
# COMPACT_ATOMS: atom_id res chain seq x y z
N MET A 1 4.52 -10.01 -21.99
CA MET A 1 3.67 -10.03 -20.78
C MET A 1 3.48 -8.60 -20.31
N ARG A 2 2.24 -8.20 -20.00
CA ARG A 2 1.93 -6.85 -19.48
C ARG A 2 2.21 -6.80 -17.97
N ALA A 3 2.75 -5.69 -17.48
CA ALA A 3 2.78 -5.32 -16.07
C ALA A 3 1.66 -4.32 -15.79
N THR A 4 1.14 -4.34 -14.56
CA THR A 4 0.14 -3.40 -14.07
C THR A 4 0.85 -2.37 -13.19
N VAL A 5 0.62 -1.10 -13.47
CA VAL A 5 1.04 0.01 -12.61
C VAL A 5 -0.14 0.38 -11.71
N TYR A 6 0.14 0.54 -10.44
CA TYR A 6 -0.80 1.01 -9.42
C TYR A 6 -0.25 2.32 -8.85
N GLU A 7 -0.92 3.42 -9.16
CA GLU A 7 -0.43 4.76 -8.82
C GLU A 7 -0.86 5.16 -7.41
N VAL A 8 0.10 5.41 -6.55
CA VAL A 8 -0.14 5.79 -5.14
C VAL A 8 0.28 7.23 -4.84
N GLY A 9 0.76 7.98 -5.82
CA GLY A 9 1.19 9.37 -5.66
C GLY A 9 0.13 10.28 -5.06
N PRO A 10 -1.15 10.21 -5.48
CA PRO A 10 -2.21 11.03 -4.90
C PRO A 10 -2.42 10.81 -3.40
N ARG A 11 -2.16 9.60 -2.89
CA ARG A 11 -2.25 9.29 -1.46
C ARG A 11 -0.87 9.29 -0.81
N ASP A 12 -0.02 8.32 -1.14
CA ASP A 12 1.28 8.10 -0.49
C ASP A 12 2.28 9.20 -0.80
N GLY A 13 2.28 9.64 -2.05
CA GLY A 13 3.13 10.75 -2.48
C GLY A 13 2.81 12.04 -1.76
N LEU A 14 1.55 12.43 -1.77
CA LEU A 14 1.13 13.70 -1.20
C LEU A 14 1.18 13.73 0.33
N GLN A 15 1.01 12.59 1.02
CA GLN A 15 0.98 12.55 2.49
C GLN A 15 2.25 13.09 3.15
N SER A 16 3.38 13.07 2.46
CA SER A 16 4.68 13.53 2.95
C SER A 16 4.92 15.02 2.75
N ILE A 17 4.04 15.72 2.00
CA ILE A 17 4.17 17.14 1.72
C ILE A 17 3.66 17.93 2.93
N PRO A 18 4.50 18.81 3.52
CA PRO A 18 4.14 19.53 4.75
C PRO A 18 3.00 20.53 4.53
N GLU A 19 2.98 21.21 3.39
CA GLU A 19 1.97 22.20 3.03
C GLU A 19 0.70 21.49 2.59
N PHE A 20 -0.45 21.91 3.14
CA PHE A 20 -1.74 21.37 2.73
C PHE A 20 -2.05 21.72 1.28
N ILE A 21 -2.23 20.69 0.46
CA ILE A 21 -2.60 20.84 -0.94
C ILE A 21 -4.13 20.95 -1.01
N PRO A 22 -4.66 22.01 -1.67
CA PRO A 22 -6.11 22.18 -1.82
C PRO A 22 -6.79 20.98 -2.49
N SER A 23 -8.00 20.64 -2.02
CA SER A 23 -8.80 19.51 -2.55
C SER A 23 -8.97 19.58 -4.07
N ALA A 24 -9.19 20.78 -4.63
CA ALA A 24 -9.32 20.97 -6.08
C ALA A 24 -8.05 20.54 -6.84
N ALA A 25 -6.85 20.85 -6.32
CA ALA A 25 -5.59 20.45 -6.95
C ALA A 25 -5.36 18.94 -6.87
N LYS A 26 -5.74 18.30 -5.75
CA LYS A 26 -5.68 16.84 -5.61
C LYS A 26 -6.64 16.17 -6.59
N PHE A 27 -7.86 16.65 -6.68
CA PHE A 27 -8.86 16.14 -7.63
C PHE A 27 -8.40 16.30 -9.10
N GLU A 28 -7.79 17.45 -9.43
CA GLU A 28 -7.24 17.72 -10.76
C GLU A 28 -6.09 16.75 -11.08
N LEU A 29 -5.18 16.50 -10.14
CA LEU A 29 -4.10 15.51 -10.29
C LEU A 29 -4.67 14.12 -10.60
N ILE A 30 -5.63 13.64 -9.81
CA ILE A 30 -6.27 12.33 -10.01
C ILE A 30 -6.95 12.27 -11.37
N SER A 31 -7.66 13.33 -11.74
CA SER A 31 -8.36 13.43 -13.04
C SER A 31 -7.38 13.35 -14.23
N HIS A 32 -6.23 14.03 -14.13
CA HIS A 32 -5.17 13.97 -15.15
C HIS A 32 -4.53 12.58 -15.23
N LEU A 33 -4.32 11.89 -14.12
CA LEU A 33 -3.83 10.51 -14.13
C LEU A 33 -4.79 9.56 -14.85
N TYR A 34 -6.11 9.68 -14.60
CA TYR A 34 -7.10 8.90 -15.34
C TYR A 34 -7.14 9.28 -16.84
N ALA A 35 -7.05 10.57 -17.16
CA ALA A 35 -6.99 11.03 -18.55
C ALA A 35 -5.73 10.53 -19.27
N ALA A 36 -4.63 10.33 -18.57
CA ALA A 36 -3.40 9.73 -19.08
C ALA A 36 -3.47 8.20 -19.24
N GLY A 37 -4.59 7.56 -18.86
CA GLY A 37 -4.80 6.13 -19.00
C GLY A 37 -4.32 5.30 -17.81
N ILE A 38 -4.03 5.90 -16.66
CA ILE A 38 -3.74 5.17 -15.42
C ILE A 38 -5.10 4.72 -14.84
N GLU A 39 -5.32 3.41 -14.78
CA GLU A 39 -6.61 2.84 -14.36
C GLU A 39 -6.67 2.48 -12.87
N ASN A 40 -5.53 2.17 -12.27
CA ASN A 40 -5.42 1.75 -10.88
C ASN A 40 -4.76 2.85 -10.06
N ILE A 41 -5.54 3.55 -9.25
CA ILE A 41 -5.08 4.67 -8.43
C ILE A 41 -5.53 4.48 -6.98
N GLU A 42 -4.62 4.65 -6.04
CA GLU A 42 -4.93 4.88 -4.63
C GLU A 42 -5.13 6.41 -4.45
N GLU A 43 -6.39 6.83 -4.43
CA GLU A 43 -6.72 8.25 -4.51
C GLU A 43 -6.55 8.97 -3.17
N VAL A 44 -7.01 8.34 -2.08
CA VAL A 44 -7.12 8.97 -0.77
C VAL A 44 -6.84 7.99 0.37
N SER A 45 -6.77 8.53 1.59
CA SER A 45 -6.76 7.75 2.83
C SER A 45 -7.82 8.25 3.79
N PHE A 46 -8.59 7.32 4.36
CA PHE A 46 -9.53 7.58 5.45
C PHE A 46 -8.87 7.45 6.83
N ALA A 47 -7.58 7.78 6.92
CA ALA A 47 -6.88 7.96 8.18
C ALA A 47 -7.52 9.07 9.03
N HIS A 48 -7.17 9.08 10.33
CA HIS A 48 -7.67 10.14 11.21
C HIS A 48 -7.10 11.50 10.76
N PRO A 49 -7.92 12.55 10.49
CA PRO A 49 -7.47 13.84 9.95
C PRO A 49 -6.38 14.54 10.76
N LYS A 50 -6.36 14.36 12.09
CA LYS A 50 -5.29 14.92 12.94
C LYS A 50 -3.95 14.21 12.78
N LEU A 51 -3.95 12.92 12.36
CA LEU A 51 -2.73 12.14 12.15
C LEU A 51 -2.21 12.31 10.73
N LEU A 52 -3.11 12.51 9.78
CA LEU A 52 -2.79 12.73 8.38
C LEU A 52 -3.58 13.93 7.83
N PRO A 53 -3.18 15.16 8.18
CA PRO A 53 -3.91 16.37 7.79
C PRO A 53 -4.05 16.51 6.26
N GLN A 54 -3.06 16.05 5.50
CA GLN A 54 -3.06 16.09 4.03
C GLN A 54 -4.23 15.31 3.42
N MET A 55 -4.80 14.32 4.12
CA MET A 55 -5.94 13.49 3.69
C MET A 55 -7.23 13.84 4.47
N ALA A 56 -7.29 15.00 5.11
CA ALA A 56 -8.48 15.40 5.90
C ALA A 56 -9.73 15.61 5.04
N ASP A 57 -9.54 15.85 3.74
CA ASP A 57 -10.53 16.12 2.70
C ASP A 57 -10.82 14.89 1.82
N ALA A 58 -10.56 13.68 2.30
CA ALA A 58 -10.67 12.45 1.53
C ALA A 58 -12.05 12.26 0.88
N GLU A 59 -13.14 12.60 1.57
CA GLU A 59 -14.50 12.50 1.05
C GLU A 59 -14.77 13.47 -0.11
N GLU A 60 -14.12 14.63 -0.11
CA GLU A 60 -14.25 15.64 -1.15
C GLU A 60 -13.42 15.31 -2.40
N VAL A 61 -12.23 14.72 -2.17
CA VAL A 61 -11.25 14.42 -3.22
C VAL A 61 -11.55 13.11 -3.95
N PHE A 62 -12.17 12.13 -3.28
CA PHE A 62 -12.43 10.82 -3.84
C PHE A 62 -13.35 10.91 -5.08
N THR A 63 -12.90 10.34 -6.21
CA THR A 63 -13.62 10.43 -7.49
C THR A 63 -14.68 9.35 -7.69
N GLY A 64 -14.75 8.34 -6.81
CA GLY A 64 -15.64 7.17 -6.96
C GLY A 64 -15.06 6.06 -7.87
N ARG A 65 -13.81 6.16 -8.32
CA ARG A 65 -13.21 5.22 -9.29
C ARG A 65 -12.07 4.38 -8.73
N GLY A 66 -11.24 5.00 -7.91
CA GLY A 66 -10.01 4.40 -7.40
C GLY A 66 -10.20 3.65 -6.08
N ALA A 67 -9.11 3.43 -5.41
CA ALA A 67 -9.08 2.81 -4.10
C ALA A 67 -8.76 3.82 -3.00
N ALA A 68 -9.07 3.44 -1.76
CA ALA A 68 -8.73 4.21 -0.58
C ALA A 68 -8.00 3.37 0.46
N LEU A 69 -7.00 3.97 1.12
CA LEU A 69 -6.35 3.37 2.27
C LEU A 69 -7.25 3.50 3.52
N VAL A 70 -7.52 2.35 4.15
CA VAL A 70 -8.32 2.23 5.38
C VAL A 70 -7.48 1.54 6.45
N MET A 71 -7.36 2.12 7.62
CA MET A 71 -6.47 1.63 8.68
C MET A 71 -7.20 1.18 9.95
N ASN A 72 -8.52 1.36 10.02
CA ASN A 72 -9.36 1.00 11.17
C ASN A 72 -10.86 1.07 10.84
N ARG A 73 -11.70 0.58 11.74
CA ARG A 73 -13.16 0.57 11.58
C ARG A 73 -13.74 1.96 11.29
N ARG A 74 -13.29 3.01 11.97
CA ARG A 74 -13.80 4.36 11.75
C ARG A 74 -13.48 4.89 10.34
N GLY A 75 -12.28 4.59 9.85
CA GLY A 75 -11.91 4.90 8.47
C GLY A 75 -12.74 4.12 7.46
N TYR A 76 -13.04 2.86 7.77
CA TYR A 76 -13.92 2.01 6.96
C TYR A 76 -15.35 2.59 6.87
N ASP A 77 -15.95 2.95 8.00
CA ASP A 77 -17.28 3.53 8.02
C ASP A 77 -17.38 4.82 7.18
N ARG A 78 -16.31 5.67 7.21
CA ARG A 78 -16.20 6.86 6.35
C ARG A 78 -16.06 6.49 4.87
N ALA A 79 -15.24 5.50 4.55
CA ALA A 79 -15.04 5.03 3.18
C ALA A 79 -16.33 4.46 2.58
N VAL A 80 -17.08 3.67 3.36
CA VAL A 80 -18.41 3.16 2.97
C VAL A 80 -19.39 4.31 2.71
N ALA A 81 -19.42 5.31 3.59
CA ALA A 81 -20.28 6.50 3.43
C ALA A 81 -19.91 7.32 2.17
N ALA A 82 -18.66 7.25 1.72
CA ALA A 82 -18.16 7.86 0.47
C ALA A 82 -18.30 6.94 -0.75
N ASN A 83 -18.95 5.77 -0.62
CA ASN A 83 -19.12 4.76 -1.68
C ASN A 83 -17.79 4.23 -2.24
N VAL A 84 -16.79 4.04 -1.40
CA VAL A 84 -15.52 3.40 -1.78
C VAL A 84 -15.73 1.90 -1.91
N GLU A 85 -15.46 1.36 -3.09
CA GLU A 85 -15.58 -0.08 -3.38
C GLU A 85 -14.24 -0.82 -3.24
N LYS A 86 -13.12 -0.14 -3.47
CA LYS A 86 -11.77 -0.73 -3.45
C LYS A 86 -11.00 -0.27 -2.22
N ILE A 87 -10.64 -1.22 -1.37
CA ILE A 87 -10.02 -0.96 -0.07
C ILE A 87 -8.57 -1.43 -0.06
N ASN A 88 -7.68 -0.53 0.36
CA ASN A 88 -6.31 -0.87 0.69
C ASN A 88 -6.16 -0.94 2.21
N LEU A 89 -5.63 -2.05 2.71
CA LEU A 89 -5.31 -2.27 4.12
C LEU A 89 -3.78 -2.27 4.31
N VAL A 90 -3.32 -1.90 5.48
CA VAL A 90 -1.88 -1.95 5.82
C VAL A 90 -1.65 -2.46 7.23
N PHE A 91 -0.75 -3.41 7.37
CA PHE A 91 -0.14 -3.77 8.63
C PHE A 91 1.35 -4.07 8.45
N SER A 92 2.11 -4.16 9.55
CA SER A 92 3.56 -4.29 9.45
C SER A 92 4.07 -5.66 9.88
N ALA A 93 5.08 -6.17 9.16
CA ALA A 93 5.88 -7.30 9.63
C ALA A 93 6.67 -6.94 10.91
N CYS A 94 6.99 -5.66 11.13
CA CYS A 94 7.61 -5.16 12.34
C CYS A 94 6.56 -4.64 13.34
N ASN A 95 6.38 -5.33 14.46
CA ASN A 95 5.37 -4.95 15.46
C ASN A 95 5.63 -3.57 16.10
N VAL A 96 6.89 -3.19 16.27
CA VAL A 96 7.27 -1.86 16.78
C VAL A 96 6.85 -0.77 15.79
N PHE A 97 7.09 -0.99 14.50
CA PHE A 97 6.68 -0.07 13.45
C PHE A 97 5.15 -0.01 13.34
N ASN A 98 4.46 -1.16 13.43
CA ASN A 98 3.00 -1.21 13.41
C ASN A 98 2.41 -0.34 14.53
N LYS A 99 2.93 -0.50 15.77
CA LYS A 99 2.47 0.28 16.92
C LYS A 99 2.77 1.77 16.78
N LYS A 100 3.93 2.13 16.22
CA LYS A 100 4.29 3.54 15.96
C LYS A 100 3.37 4.17 14.90
N ASN A 101 3.05 3.44 13.84
CA ASN A 101 2.33 3.95 12.69
C ASN A 101 0.81 3.90 12.85
N LEU A 102 0.28 2.82 13.43
CA LEU A 102 -1.16 2.57 13.55
C LEU A 102 -1.70 2.71 14.99
N GLY A 103 -0.81 2.97 15.96
CA GLY A 103 -1.19 3.07 17.38
C GLY A 103 -1.53 1.73 18.03
N LYS A 104 -1.43 0.60 17.30
CA LYS A 104 -1.83 -0.76 17.70
C LYS A 104 -0.73 -1.76 17.37
N THR A 105 -0.72 -2.87 18.08
CA THR A 105 0.08 -4.04 17.68
C THR A 105 -0.43 -4.59 16.35
N ARG A 106 0.37 -5.41 15.68
CA ARG A 106 -0.05 -6.09 14.45
C ARG A 106 -1.29 -6.96 14.69
N SER A 107 -1.33 -7.73 15.78
CA SER A 107 -2.48 -8.57 16.11
C SER A 107 -3.75 -7.74 16.26
N GLU A 108 -3.72 -6.70 17.11
CA GLU A 108 -4.87 -5.81 17.31
C GLU A 108 -5.34 -5.14 16.01
N THR A 109 -4.41 -4.81 15.10
CA THR A 109 -4.74 -4.24 13.79
C THR A 109 -5.48 -5.28 12.92
N ILE A 110 -4.97 -6.50 12.86
CA ILE A 110 -5.53 -7.60 12.08
C ILE A 110 -6.90 -8.00 12.62
N ASP A 111 -7.02 -8.15 13.95
CA ASP A 111 -8.26 -8.51 14.61
C ASP A 111 -9.36 -7.46 14.31
N GLU A 112 -8.99 -6.17 14.29
CA GLU A 112 -9.94 -5.12 13.91
C GLU A 112 -10.35 -5.21 12.44
N TYR A 113 -9.45 -5.52 11.51
CA TYR A 113 -9.81 -5.67 10.10
C TYR A 113 -10.86 -6.76 9.88
N PHE A 114 -10.73 -7.91 10.55
CA PHE A 114 -11.73 -8.96 10.49
C PHE A 114 -13.12 -8.57 11.06
N THR A 115 -13.22 -7.46 11.79
CA THR A 115 -14.53 -6.98 12.27
C THR A 115 -15.38 -6.25 11.22
N PHE A 116 -14.81 -5.90 10.06
CA PHE A 116 -15.49 -5.07 9.06
C PHE A 116 -15.23 -5.42 7.60
N ILE A 117 -14.30 -6.34 7.31
CA ILE A 117 -13.87 -6.56 5.92
C ILE A 117 -14.76 -7.55 5.16
N ASP A 118 -15.60 -8.32 5.84
CA ASP A 118 -16.38 -9.41 5.25
C ASP A 118 -17.39 -8.92 4.19
N ASP A 119 -17.80 -7.65 4.26
CA ASP A 119 -18.75 -7.05 3.30
C ASP A 119 -18.08 -6.58 1.99
N VAL A 120 -16.74 -6.61 1.92
CA VAL A 120 -15.98 -6.17 0.74
C VAL A 120 -15.51 -7.36 -0.07
N PRO A 121 -15.82 -7.43 -1.40
CA PRO A 121 -15.29 -8.48 -2.26
C PRO A 121 -13.76 -8.53 -2.20
N ARG A 122 -13.20 -9.73 -2.02
CA ARG A 122 -11.75 -9.94 -1.79
C ARG A 122 -10.88 -9.42 -2.94
N GLU A 123 -11.39 -9.50 -4.17
CA GLU A 123 -10.75 -8.95 -5.36
C GLU A 123 -10.61 -7.43 -5.33
N ASN A 124 -11.39 -6.74 -4.51
CA ASN A 124 -11.35 -5.30 -4.27
C ASN A 124 -10.44 -4.91 -3.09
N ILE A 125 -9.76 -5.88 -2.47
CA ILE A 125 -8.90 -5.63 -1.31
C ILE A 125 -7.43 -5.89 -1.67
N ARG A 126 -6.60 -4.87 -1.43
CA ARG A 126 -5.13 -4.96 -1.44
C ARG A 126 -4.61 -4.86 -0.02
N VAL A 127 -3.71 -5.75 0.36
CA VAL A 127 -3.16 -5.79 1.71
C VAL A 127 -1.65 -5.52 1.67
N TYR A 128 -1.25 -4.40 2.22
CA TYR A 128 0.15 -3.99 2.32
C TYR A 128 0.80 -4.60 3.57
N ILE A 129 1.89 -5.32 3.36
CA ILE A 129 2.78 -5.77 4.44
C ILE A 129 3.95 -4.79 4.47
N SER A 130 3.87 -3.75 5.31
CA SER A 130 4.96 -2.81 5.48
C SER A 130 6.13 -3.46 6.21
N MET A 131 7.35 -2.94 6.02
CA MET A 131 8.59 -3.49 6.55
C MET A 131 8.84 -4.95 6.12
N ALA A 132 8.28 -5.41 5.00
CA ALA A 132 8.44 -6.76 4.50
C ALA A 132 9.90 -7.08 4.16
N PHE A 133 10.66 -6.09 3.70
CA PHE A 133 12.08 -6.22 3.36
C PHE A 133 13.02 -6.01 4.57
N GLY A 134 12.47 -5.88 5.77
CA GLY A 134 13.23 -5.62 6.99
C GLY A 134 13.46 -4.14 7.24
N SER A 135 14.48 -3.83 8.04
CA SER A 135 14.88 -2.48 8.39
C SER A 135 16.40 -2.33 8.38
N PRO A 136 16.96 -1.10 8.42
CA PRO A 136 18.40 -0.90 8.50
C PRO A 136 19.08 -1.65 9.67
N ASN A 137 18.33 -1.88 10.75
CA ASN A 137 18.82 -2.48 11.98
C ASN A 137 18.32 -3.92 12.21
N SER A 138 17.51 -4.48 11.30
CA SER A 138 16.93 -5.80 11.45
C SER A 138 16.79 -6.48 10.09
N ARG A 139 17.37 -7.67 9.98
CA ARG A 139 17.19 -8.50 8.78
C ARG A 139 15.75 -8.97 8.66
N ILE A 140 15.37 -9.34 7.43
CA ILE A 140 14.09 -9.98 7.13
C ILE A 140 13.99 -11.29 7.92
N ASP A 141 12.87 -11.46 8.60
CA ASP A 141 12.41 -12.76 9.06
C ASP A 141 11.40 -13.32 8.04
N HIS A 142 11.88 -14.14 7.12
CA HIS A 142 11.04 -14.75 6.07
C HIS A 142 9.90 -15.61 6.63
N LYS A 143 10.08 -16.21 7.82
CA LYS A 143 9.01 -16.98 8.49
C LYS A 143 7.90 -16.03 8.92
N LEU A 144 8.26 -14.93 9.57
CA LEU A 144 7.30 -13.91 9.99
C LEU A 144 6.58 -13.26 8.80
N VAL A 145 7.31 -12.98 7.71
CA VAL A 145 6.67 -12.44 6.49
C VAL A 145 5.68 -13.45 5.91
N ARG A 146 5.99 -14.75 5.91
CA ARG A 146 5.06 -15.80 5.48
C ARG A 146 3.79 -15.84 6.33
N GLU A 147 3.92 -15.76 7.64
CA GLU A 147 2.77 -15.64 8.55
C GLU A 147 1.92 -14.40 8.21
N CYS A 148 2.57 -13.28 7.90
CA CYS A 148 1.88 -12.07 7.42
C CYS A 148 1.17 -12.29 6.08
N VAL A 149 1.76 -13.02 5.14
CA VAL A 149 1.14 -13.35 3.84
C VAL A 149 -0.11 -14.21 4.03
N GLN A 150 -0.07 -15.21 4.93
CA GLN A 150 -1.23 -16.05 5.22
C GLN A 150 -2.40 -15.24 5.79
N VAL A 151 -2.11 -14.28 6.67
CA VAL A 151 -3.11 -13.35 7.19
C VAL A 151 -3.61 -12.42 6.08
N ALA A 152 -2.72 -11.83 5.29
CA ALA A 152 -3.09 -10.95 4.19
C ALA A 152 -3.97 -11.68 3.16
N LYS A 153 -3.65 -12.95 2.85
CA LYS A 153 -4.48 -13.82 2.02
C LYS A 153 -5.90 -13.99 2.58
N ALA A 154 -6.07 -14.06 3.88
CA ALA A 154 -7.39 -14.17 4.49
C ALA A 154 -8.21 -12.87 4.37
N LEU A 155 -7.53 -11.72 4.29
CA LEU A 155 -8.16 -10.40 4.17
C LEU A 155 -8.48 -10.01 2.72
N GLY A 156 -7.61 -10.31 1.75
CA GLY A 156 -7.77 -9.87 0.36
C GLY A 156 -6.96 -10.69 -0.63
N ASP A 157 -7.18 -10.45 -1.94
CA ASP A 157 -6.56 -11.25 -3.00
C ASP A 157 -5.17 -10.75 -3.42
N THR A 158 -4.88 -9.46 -3.24
CA THR A 158 -3.58 -8.89 -3.60
C THR A 158 -2.75 -8.61 -2.35
N VAL A 159 -1.55 -9.19 -2.30
CA VAL A 159 -0.58 -8.98 -1.22
C VAL A 159 0.58 -8.12 -1.72
N VAL A 160 0.74 -6.95 -1.12
CA VAL A 160 1.77 -5.97 -1.48
C VAL A 160 2.93 -6.07 -0.50
N PHE A 161 4.10 -6.46 -0.99
CA PHE A 161 5.33 -6.45 -0.21
C PHE A 161 5.95 -5.06 -0.28
N ALA A 162 5.97 -4.33 0.84
CA ALA A 162 6.47 -2.98 0.88
C ALA A 162 7.91 -2.89 1.43
N ASP A 163 8.81 -2.34 0.61
CA ASP A 163 10.16 -1.92 0.99
C ASP A 163 10.11 -0.54 1.64
N THR A 164 9.44 -0.46 2.78
CA THR A 164 9.08 0.79 3.47
C THR A 164 10.29 1.71 3.70
N VAL A 165 11.44 1.13 3.95
CA VAL A 165 12.67 1.89 4.26
C VAL A 165 13.75 1.77 3.21
N GLY A 166 13.44 1.22 2.04
CA GLY A 166 14.33 1.16 0.90
C GLY A 166 15.62 0.34 1.15
N VAL A 167 15.50 -0.86 1.72
CA VAL A 167 16.65 -1.75 2.03
C VAL A 167 16.62 -3.08 1.27
N GLY A 168 15.58 -3.30 0.48
CA GLY A 168 15.36 -4.54 -0.27
C GLY A 168 16.44 -4.84 -1.30
N ASN A 169 16.56 -6.11 -1.63
CA ASN A 169 17.48 -6.62 -2.64
C ASN A 169 16.82 -7.71 -3.52
N HIS A 170 17.50 -8.13 -4.59
CA HIS A 170 16.99 -9.12 -5.55
C HIS A 170 16.66 -10.50 -4.93
N ARG A 171 17.40 -10.92 -3.87
CA ARG A 171 17.12 -12.20 -3.20
C ARG A 171 15.78 -12.16 -2.46
N ASP A 172 15.46 -11.00 -1.89
CA ASP A 172 14.21 -10.79 -1.18
C ASP A 172 13.03 -10.83 -2.16
N VAL A 173 13.13 -10.13 -3.30
CA VAL A 173 12.12 -10.16 -4.36
C VAL A 173 11.87 -11.59 -4.86
N ARG A 174 12.95 -12.35 -5.09
CA ARG A 174 12.83 -13.77 -5.47
C ARG A 174 12.12 -14.60 -4.39
N ALA A 175 12.49 -14.38 -3.12
CA ALA A 175 11.87 -15.10 -2.00
C ALA A 175 10.38 -14.78 -1.88
N PHE A 176 9.98 -13.53 -2.07
CA PHE A 176 8.57 -13.12 -2.02
C PHE A 176 7.78 -13.64 -3.23
N ALA A 177 8.34 -13.64 -4.43
CA ALA A 177 7.70 -14.24 -5.58
C ALA A 177 7.45 -15.75 -5.37
N LYS A 178 8.45 -16.46 -4.82
CA LYS A 178 8.30 -17.88 -4.45
C LYS A 178 7.24 -18.07 -3.37
N MET A 179 7.27 -17.25 -2.32
CA MET A 179 6.30 -17.29 -1.21
C MET A 179 4.89 -17.05 -1.71
N ALA A 180 4.68 -16.06 -2.58
CA ALA A 180 3.38 -15.75 -3.15
C ALA A 180 2.83 -16.92 -4.00
N TYR A 181 3.70 -17.58 -4.77
CA TYR A 181 3.32 -18.77 -5.52
C TYR A 181 2.92 -19.93 -4.60
N GLU A 182 3.70 -20.22 -3.55
CA GLU A 182 3.43 -21.28 -2.58
C GLU A 182 2.15 -21.04 -1.76
N GLU A 183 1.87 -19.79 -1.43
CA GLU A 183 0.68 -19.39 -0.67
C GLU A 183 -0.53 -19.10 -1.58
N ASP A 184 -0.38 -19.18 -2.90
CA ASP A 184 -1.44 -18.88 -3.87
C ASP A 184 -2.08 -17.51 -3.65
N VAL A 185 -1.25 -16.46 -3.68
CA VAL A 185 -1.66 -15.05 -3.60
C VAL A 185 -1.16 -14.27 -4.81
N ARG A 186 -1.83 -13.16 -5.13
CA ARG A 186 -1.38 -12.22 -6.15
C ARG A 186 -0.35 -11.26 -5.55
N PRO A 187 0.93 -11.35 -5.94
CA PRO A 187 1.96 -10.48 -5.40
C PRO A 187 2.02 -9.13 -6.10
N ALA A 188 2.22 -8.08 -5.33
CA ALA A 188 2.61 -6.75 -5.80
C ALA A 188 3.81 -6.23 -5.01
N LEU A 189 4.54 -5.26 -5.58
CA LEU A 189 5.67 -4.60 -4.93
C LEU A 189 5.43 -3.11 -4.78
N HIS A 190 5.72 -2.60 -3.59
CA HIS A 190 5.78 -1.18 -3.26
C HIS A 190 7.21 -0.87 -2.80
N LEU A 191 7.96 -0.11 -3.61
CA LEU A 191 9.41 0.02 -3.47
C LEU A 191 9.82 1.48 -3.28
N HIS A 192 10.44 1.79 -2.13
CA HIS A 192 11.04 3.10 -1.91
C HIS A 192 12.50 3.13 -2.35
N HIS A 193 12.92 4.22 -3.02
CA HIS A 193 14.29 4.32 -3.57
C HIS A 193 15.28 5.09 -2.67
N LYS A 194 14.83 5.96 -1.78
CA LYS A 194 15.69 6.78 -0.89
C LYS A 194 16.84 7.49 -1.62
N GLY A 195 16.54 8.05 -2.80
CA GLY A 195 17.55 8.66 -3.65
C GLY A 195 18.34 7.70 -4.56
N GLU A 196 18.10 6.38 -4.45
CA GLU A 196 18.74 5.34 -5.28
C GLU A 196 17.74 4.77 -6.29
N GLU A 197 17.28 5.56 -7.24
CA GLU A 197 16.26 5.19 -8.23
C GLU A 197 16.61 3.90 -8.99
N GLU A 198 17.88 3.78 -9.44
CA GLU A 198 18.36 2.59 -10.16
C GLU A 198 18.21 1.31 -9.32
N ARG A 199 18.35 1.39 -8.00
CA ARG A 199 18.09 0.25 -7.12
C ARG A 199 16.63 -0.17 -7.16
N ALA A 200 15.69 0.76 -7.00
CA ALA A 200 14.26 0.45 -7.06
C ALA A 200 13.89 -0.12 -8.43
N LEU A 201 14.35 0.48 -9.54
CA LEU A 201 14.13 -0.03 -10.88
C LEU A 201 14.73 -1.43 -11.10
N SER A 202 15.89 -1.71 -10.49
CA SER A 202 16.49 -3.06 -10.54
C SER A 202 15.62 -4.10 -9.83
N LEU A 203 14.96 -3.74 -8.72
CA LEU A 203 14.01 -4.61 -8.00
C LEU A 203 12.72 -4.82 -8.80
N VAL A 204 12.23 -3.81 -9.52
CA VAL A 204 11.11 -3.98 -10.47
C VAL A 204 11.48 -4.99 -11.56
N ARG A 205 12.68 -4.86 -12.17
CA ARG A 205 13.18 -5.83 -13.18
C ARG A 205 13.26 -7.24 -12.60
N ALA A 206 13.75 -7.39 -11.36
CA ALA A 206 13.78 -8.67 -10.66
C ALA A 206 12.36 -9.21 -10.43
N GLY A 207 11.42 -8.37 -10.00
CA GLY A 207 10.01 -8.74 -9.86
C GLY A 207 9.43 -9.30 -11.15
N LEU A 208 9.61 -8.59 -12.26
CA LEU A 208 9.20 -9.04 -13.60
C LEU A 208 9.81 -10.38 -13.98
N GLN A 209 11.11 -10.57 -13.70
CA GLN A 209 11.82 -11.84 -13.96
C GLN A 209 11.25 -13.01 -13.17
N TYR A 210 10.84 -12.78 -11.92
CA TYR A 210 10.29 -13.81 -11.04
C TYR A 210 8.76 -13.93 -11.10
N GLY A 211 8.09 -13.25 -12.03
CA GLY A 211 6.67 -13.42 -12.28
C GLY A 211 5.75 -12.45 -11.57
N ILE A 212 6.26 -11.50 -10.79
CA ILE A 212 5.47 -10.40 -10.23
C ILE A 212 5.08 -9.47 -11.39
N ARG A 213 3.83 -9.01 -11.41
CA ARG A 213 3.27 -8.22 -12.51
C ARG A 213 2.62 -6.93 -12.07
N GLU A 214 2.57 -6.67 -10.78
CA GLU A 214 1.91 -5.49 -10.22
C GLU A 214 2.90 -4.70 -9.37
N PHE A 215 3.00 -3.39 -9.66
CA PHE A 215 3.99 -2.50 -9.05
C PHE A 215 3.33 -1.17 -8.73
N ASP A 216 3.56 -0.70 -7.51
CA ASP A 216 3.17 0.65 -7.13
C ASP A 216 4.13 1.66 -7.75
N SER A 217 3.58 2.78 -8.21
CA SER A 217 4.31 3.94 -8.71
C SER A 217 3.87 5.19 -7.98
N SER A 218 4.70 6.21 -8.02
CA SER A 218 4.35 7.54 -7.54
C SER A 218 4.76 8.59 -8.56
N ILE A 219 3.78 9.34 -9.05
CA ILE A 219 4.01 10.42 -10.01
C ILE A 219 5.05 11.40 -9.47
N GLY A 220 6.01 11.77 -10.32
CA GLY A 220 7.09 12.69 -9.95
C GLY A 220 8.05 12.15 -8.88
N GLY A 221 8.00 10.86 -8.53
CA GLY A 221 8.80 10.28 -7.47
C GLY A 221 8.43 10.80 -6.08
N LEU A 222 7.21 11.30 -5.90
CA LEU A 222 6.70 11.81 -4.64
C LEU A 222 6.55 10.71 -3.59
N GLY A 223 6.78 11.06 -2.31
CA GLY A 223 6.60 10.14 -1.19
C GLY A 223 7.89 9.53 -0.69
N GLY A 224 7.73 8.46 0.05
CA GLY A 224 8.79 7.82 0.81
C GLY A 224 8.57 7.96 2.30
N CYS A 225 9.09 7.00 3.07
CA CYS A 225 9.06 7.07 4.53
C CYS A 225 10.17 8.00 5.01
N PRO A 226 9.90 8.96 5.90
CA PRO A 226 10.91 9.86 6.47
C PRO A 226 11.95 9.14 7.35
#